data_71b9769985dc8a97ca8e83f9388d44fc
#
_entry.id   71b9769985dc8a97ca8e83f9388d44fc
#
_cell.length_a   1.000
_cell.length_b   1.000
_cell.length_c   1.000
_cell.angle_alpha   90.00
_cell.angle_beta   90.00
_cell.angle_gamma   90.00
#
_symmetry.space_group_name_H-M   'P 1'
#
loop_
_entity.id
_entity.type
_entity.pdbx_description
1 polymer ?
#
loop_
_entity_poly.entity_id
_entity_poly.type
_entity_poly.pdbx_seq_one_letter_code
_entity_poly.pdbx_strand_id
1 'polypeptide(L)'
;MKIFIDSAEIKEVEKYLSWGICDGVTTNPSICLNAGVKGGAEGIKERVIAIAKLIAPKPLSVEVTTDNIEQILVEARKYNMWADNISVKVTITDRNGNSLLPAIYQLVSEGISVNVTAMMTFNQAIFAAKAINAGMERTKVKKTHFISVFAGRISEEHGVEQSQKVLKELRQWLDFYDFKNIEIIVGSVRNPENVELWSKSGAHILTIPPAVIAKCQISARTKETVVQFLNDASKALQQI
;
A
#
# COMPACT_ATOMS: atom_id res chain seq x y z
N MET A 1 9.09 -9.90 0.42
CA MET A 1 8.42 -8.60 0.64
C MET A 1 7.98 -8.07 -0.70
N LYS A 2 6.76 -7.53 -0.79
CA LYS A 2 6.20 -6.90 -1.98
C LYS A 2 6.41 -5.38 -1.91
N ILE A 3 6.51 -4.72 -3.07
CA ILE A 3 6.58 -3.27 -3.18
C ILE A 3 5.34 -2.77 -3.91
N PHE A 4 4.57 -1.91 -3.26
CA PHE A 4 3.49 -1.17 -3.91
C PHE A 4 3.96 0.24 -4.22
N ILE A 5 3.47 0.79 -5.32
CA ILE A 5 3.76 2.16 -5.74
C ILE A 5 2.66 3.07 -5.17
N ASP A 6 3.04 4.03 -4.33
CA ASP A 6 2.10 4.98 -3.72
C ASP A 6 1.92 6.19 -4.65
N SER A 7 1.12 6.02 -5.70
CA SER A 7 0.95 7.02 -6.77
C SER A 7 -0.32 6.83 -7.58
N ALA A 8 -0.87 7.94 -8.09
CA ALA A 8 -1.91 7.97 -9.12
C ALA A 8 -1.37 8.44 -10.50
N GLU A 9 -0.07 8.62 -10.65
CA GLU A 9 0.58 8.96 -11.92
C GLU A 9 0.84 7.71 -12.76
N ILE A 10 0.13 7.58 -13.90
CA ILE A 10 0.23 6.41 -14.80
C ILE A 10 1.66 6.17 -15.25
N LYS A 11 2.37 7.22 -15.66
CA LYS A 11 3.77 7.12 -16.14
C LYS A 11 4.72 6.59 -15.07
N GLU A 12 4.54 6.97 -13.81
CA GLU A 12 5.35 6.44 -12.71
C GLU A 12 5.02 4.96 -12.44
N VAL A 13 3.75 4.57 -12.51
CA VAL A 13 3.35 3.18 -12.38
C VAL A 13 3.94 2.33 -13.52
N GLU A 14 3.83 2.78 -14.77
CA GLU A 14 4.42 2.12 -15.96
C GLU A 14 5.94 1.92 -15.79
N LYS A 15 6.64 2.98 -15.37
CA LYS A 15 8.07 2.93 -15.11
C LYS A 15 8.45 1.83 -14.12
N TYR A 16 7.82 1.77 -12.97
CA TYR A 16 8.18 0.76 -11.96
C TYR A 16 7.66 -0.64 -12.29
N LEU A 17 6.62 -0.76 -13.11
CA LEU A 17 6.24 -2.03 -13.75
C LEU A 17 7.36 -2.53 -14.68
N SER A 18 7.89 -1.65 -15.52
CA SER A 18 8.98 -2.01 -16.44
C SER A 18 10.29 -2.38 -15.73
N TRP A 19 10.48 -1.89 -14.50
CA TRP A 19 11.62 -2.29 -13.65
C TRP A 19 11.41 -3.63 -12.94
N GLY A 20 10.21 -4.21 -12.99
CA GLY A 20 9.87 -5.46 -12.33
C GLY A 20 9.69 -5.36 -10.80
N ILE A 21 9.59 -4.14 -10.25
CA ILE A 21 9.49 -3.92 -8.79
C ILE A 21 8.09 -3.53 -8.31
N CYS A 22 7.11 -3.36 -9.21
CA CYS A 22 5.74 -3.02 -8.84
C CYS A 22 4.92 -4.29 -8.62
N ASP A 23 4.50 -4.55 -7.38
CA ASP A 23 3.62 -5.66 -6.99
C ASP A 23 2.17 -5.22 -6.76
N GLY A 24 1.89 -3.92 -6.81
CA GLY A 24 0.59 -3.31 -6.63
C GLY A 24 0.70 -1.79 -6.54
N VAL A 25 -0.44 -1.14 -6.38
CA VAL A 25 -0.52 0.32 -6.29
C VAL A 25 -1.45 0.73 -5.15
N THR A 26 -1.09 1.77 -4.42
CA THR A 26 -1.97 2.43 -3.47
C THR A 26 -2.27 3.84 -3.91
N THR A 27 -3.53 4.24 -3.80
CA THR A 27 -3.98 5.60 -3.98
C THR A 27 -4.75 6.09 -2.76
N ASN A 28 -4.98 7.39 -2.70
CA ASN A 28 -5.90 8.05 -1.79
C ASN A 28 -6.30 9.39 -2.39
N PRO A 29 -7.28 10.13 -1.81
CA PRO A 29 -7.71 11.41 -2.35
C PRO A 29 -6.57 12.43 -2.51
N SER A 30 -5.65 12.52 -1.57
CA SER A 30 -4.50 13.44 -1.64
C SER A 30 -3.53 13.08 -2.77
N ILE A 31 -3.28 11.78 -2.98
CA ILE A 31 -2.44 11.30 -4.08
C ILE A 31 -3.07 11.62 -5.43
N CYS A 32 -4.38 11.39 -5.59
CA CYS A 32 -5.11 11.75 -6.81
C CYS A 32 -5.07 13.26 -7.08
N LEU A 33 -5.25 14.07 -6.04
CA LEU A 33 -5.16 15.54 -6.13
C LEU A 33 -3.76 15.98 -6.59
N ASN A 34 -2.71 15.46 -5.96
CA ASN A 34 -1.31 15.78 -6.28
C ASN A 34 -0.91 15.31 -7.69
N ALA A 35 -1.49 14.22 -8.17
CA ALA A 35 -1.34 13.72 -9.54
C ALA A 35 -2.14 14.54 -10.58
N GLY A 36 -2.77 15.64 -10.17
CA GLY A 36 -3.49 16.53 -11.06
C GLY A 36 -4.72 15.91 -11.70
N VAL A 37 -5.35 14.90 -11.09
CA VAL A 37 -6.57 14.27 -11.59
C VAL A 37 -7.69 15.31 -11.60
N LYS A 38 -8.21 15.60 -12.79
CA LYS A 38 -9.30 16.58 -13.01
C LYS A 38 -10.61 15.84 -13.30
N GLY A 39 -11.74 16.55 -13.25
CA GLY A 39 -13.06 15.97 -13.58
C GLY A 39 -13.80 15.38 -12.39
N GLY A 40 -13.38 15.69 -11.16
CA GLY A 40 -14.07 15.24 -9.95
C GLY A 40 -14.15 13.71 -9.84
N ALA A 41 -15.31 13.20 -9.42
CA ALA A 41 -15.51 11.77 -9.19
C ALA A 41 -15.36 10.92 -10.47
N GLU A 42 -15.75 11.42 -11.64
CA GLU A 42 -15.58 10.69 -12.90
C GLU A 42 -14.12 10.64 -13.33
N GLY A 43 -13.36 11.74 -13.20
CA GLY A 43 -11.94 11.73 -13.50
C GLY A 43 -11.14 10.81 -12.57
N ILE A 44 -11.52 10.72 -11.30
CA ILE A 44 -10.93 9.74 -10.36
C ILE A 44 -11.23 8.32 -10.83
N LYS A 45 -12.48 8.03 -11.19
CA LYS A 45 -12.89 6.72 -11.70
C LYS A 45 -12.10 6.31 -12.95
N GLU A 46 -12.01 7.20 -13.95
CA GLU A 46 -11.23 6.97 -15.17
C GLU A 46 -9.77 6.65 -14.85
N ARG A 47 -9.14 7.44 -13.97
CA ARG A 47 -7.77 7.24 -13.54
C ARG A 47 -7.58 5.89 -12.83
N VAL A 48 -8.48 5.54 -11.92
CA VAL A 48 -8.47 4.27 -11.21
C VAL A 48 -8.60 3.10 -12.16
N ILE A 49 -9.57 3.14 -13.09
CA ILE A 49 -9.76 2.08 -14.08
C ILE A 49 -8.52 1.93 -14.97
N ALA A 50 -7.91 3.03 -15.40
CA ALA A 50 -6.70 3.00 -16.21
C ALA A 50 -5.53 2.33 -15.46
N ILE A 51 -5.30 2.70 -14.19
CA ILE A 51 -4.25 2.08 -13.38
C ILE A 51 -4.58 0.61 -13.10
N ALA A 52 -5.83 0.28 -12.72
CA ALA A 52 -6.25 -1.09 -12.45
C ALA A 52 -5.98 -2.02 -13.65
N LYS A 53 -6.32 -1.54 -14.87
CA LYS A 53 -6.08 -2.25 -16.13
C LYS A 53 -4.58 -2.45 -16.41
N LEU A 54 -3.79 -1.41 -16.17
CA LEU A 54 -2.34 -1.41 -16.40
C LEU A 54 -1.62 -2.45 -15.52
N ILE A 55 -2.02 -2.57 -14.25
CA ILE A 55 -1.34 -3.44 -13.28
C ILE A 55 -1.96 -4.83 -13.12
N ALA A 56 -3.10 -5.11 -13.75
CA ALA A 56 -3.81 -6.38 -13.58
C ALA A 56 -2.88 -7.61 -13.80
N PRO A 57 -2.98 -8.64 -12.97
CA PRO A 57 -3.91 -8.87 -11.86
C PRO A 57 -3.45 -8.31 -10.49
N LYS A 58 -2.40 -7.48 -10.44
CA LYS A 58 -1.84 -6.92 -9.22
C LYS A 58 -2.85 -5.97 -8.56
N PRO A 59 -2.92 -5.92 -7.20
CA PRO A 59 -3.94 -5.15 -6.50
C PRO A 59 -3.74 -3.63 -6.62
N LEU A 60 -4.88 -2.92 -6.70
CA LEU A 60 -4.97 -1.46 -6.59
C LEU A 60 -5.82 -1.08 -5.39
N SER A 61 -5.27 -0.33 -4.45
CA SER A 61 -6.02 0.21 -3.32
C SER A 61 -6.60 1.58 -3.65
N VAL A 62 -7.93 1.73 -3.49
CA VAL A 62 -8.69 2.96 -3.77
C VAL A 62 -9.50 3.34 -2.54
N GLU A 63 -9.29 4.55 -2.02
CA GLU A 63 -9.89 5.01 -0.77
C GLU A 63 -11.26 5.64 -1.00
N VAL A 64 -12.25 5.28 -0.15
CA VAL A 64 -13.56 5.94 -0.11
C VAL A 64 -13.40 7.40 0.36
N THR A 65 -14.34 8.26 -0.03
CA THR A 65 -14.25 9.72 0.21
C THR A 65 -15.11 10.20 1.38
N THR A 66 -15.74 9.27 2.10
CA THR A 66 -16.66 9.51 3.22
C THR A 66 -16.28 8.70 4.45
N ASP A 67 -16.70 9.16 5.61
CA ASP A 67 -16.57 8.46 6.90
C ASP A 67 -17.93 8.07 7.53
N ASN A 68 -19.02 8.23 6.79
CA ASN A 68 -20.34 7.72 7.15
C ASN A 68 -20.49 6.27 6.71
N ILE A 69 -20.85 5.37 7.61
CA ILE A 69 -20.92 3.92 7.36
C ILE A 69 -21.79 3.57 6.15
N GLU A 70 -22.99 4.13 6.05
CA GLU A 70 -23.90 3.82 4.95
C GLU A 70 -23.34 4.29 3.59
N GLN A 71 -22.76 5.48 3.55
CA GLN A 71 -22.11 6.01 2.36
C GLN A 71 -20.85 5.24 1.99
N ILE A 72 -20.02 4.82 2.98
CA ILE A 72 -18.87 3.93 2.76
C ILE A 72 -19.31 2.66 2.03
N LEU A 73 -20.39 2.01 2.49
CA LEU A 73 -20.88 0.78 1.88
C LEU A 73 -21.31 1.00 0.42
N VAL A 74 -21.99 2.13 0.13
CA VAL A 74 -22.41 2.49 -1.24
C VAL A 74 -21.18 2.75 -2.12
N GLU A 75 -20.24 3.59 -1.68
CA GLU A 75 -19.03 3.90 -2.44
C GLU A 75 -18.16 2.66 -2.67
N ALA A 76 -17.95 1.86 -1.64
CA ALA A 76 -17.12 0.66 -1.72
C ALA A 76 -17.67 -0.36 -2.73
N ARG A 77 -18.97 -0.61 -2.72
CA ARG A 77 -19.62 -1.47 -3.72
C ARG A 77 -19.45 -0.92 -5.14
N LYS A 78 -19.61 0.39 -5.32
CA LYS A 78 -19.38 1.07 -6.60
C LYS A 78 -17.93 0.91 -7.07
N TYR A 79 -16.95 1.14 -6.18
CA TYR A 79 -15.53 1.03 -6.52
C TYR A 79 -15.11 -0.40 -6.85
N ASN A 80 -15.63 -1.39 -6.11
CA ASN A 80 -15.38 -2.81 -6.39
C ASN A 80 -15.85 -3.25 -7.79
N MET A 81 -16.84 -2.54 -8.38
CA MET A 81 -17.31 -2.82 -9.75
C MET A 81 -16.43 -2.21 -10.85
N TRP A 82 -15.46 -1.35 -10.51
CA TRP A 82 -14.64 -0.70 -11.53
C TRP A 82 -13.57 -1.64 -12.12
N ALA A 83 -13.03 -2.58 -11.32
CA ALA A 83 -12.13 -3.63 -11.77
C ALA A 83 -11.98 -4.74 -10.71
N ASP A 84 -11.65 -5.96 -11.15
CA ASP A 84 -11.53 -7.15 -10.29
C ASP A 84 -10.38 -7.09 -9.28
N ASN A 85 -9.35 -6.30 -9.57
CA ASN A 85 -8.15 -6.14 -8.77
C ASN A 85 -8.20 -4.94 -7.81
N ILE A 86 -9.36 -4.35 -7.59
CA ILE A 86 -9.54 -3.27 -6.62
C ILE A 86 -9.66 -3.84 -5.21
N SER A 87 -8.92 -3.21 -4.29
CA SER A 87 -9.09 -3.32 -2.85
C SER A 87 -9.53 -1.97 -2.29
N VAL A 88 -10.73 -1.93 -1.70
CA VAL A 88 -11.31 -0.67 -1.23
C VAL A 88 -10.66 -0.24 0.08
N LYS A 89 -10.07 0.96 0.11
CA LYS A 89 -9.48 1.52 1.33
C LYS A 89 -10.55 2.19 2.18
N VAL A 90 -10.58 1.81 3.46
CA VAL A 90 -11.44 2.37 4.50
C VAL A 90 -10.60 2.68 5.73
N THR A 91 -10.74 3.86 6.29
CA THR A 91 -10.05 4.24 7.54
C THR A 91 -10.57 3.41 8.72
N ILE A 92 -9.72 3.21 9.74
CA ILE A 92 -10.10 2.42 10.92
C ILE A 92 -11.15 3.12 11.78
N THR A 93 -11.18 4.47 11.77
CA THR A 93 -12.17 5.30 12.45
C THR A 93 -12.70 6.40 11.55
N ASP A 94 -13.85 6.98 11.90
CA ASP A 94 -14.33 8.23 11.36
C ASP A 94 -13.54 9.43 11.92
N ARG A 95 -13.86 10.65 11.50
CA ARG A 95 -13.24 11.90 11.97
C ARG A 95 -13.46 12.20 13.45
N ASN A 96 -14.44 11.56 14.08
CA ASN A 96 -14.77 11.71 15.49
C ASN A 96 -14.14 10.61 16.36
N GLY A 97 -13.39 9.68 15.76
CA GLY A 97 -12.77 8.55 16.44
C GLY A 97 -13.69 7.33 16.62
N ASN A 98 -14.90 7.34 16.05
CA ASN A 98 -15.79 6.19 16.12
C ASN A 98 -15.30 5.10 15.16
N SER A 99 -15.44 3.84 15.58
CA SER A 99 -14.95 2.69 14.81
C SER A 99 -15.73 2.47 13.52
N LEU A 100 -15.03 2.26 12.40
CA LEU A 100 -15.58 1.84 11.11
C LEU A 100 -15.49 0.32 10.89
N LEU A 101 -15.14 -0.47 11.92
CA LEU A 101 -15.12 -1.93 11.85
C LEU A 101 -16.45 -2.55 11.41
N PRO A 102 -17.65 -2.02 11.72
CA PRO A 102 -18.90 -2.56 11.20
C PRO A 102 -18.97 -2.51 9.66
N ALA A 103 -18.55 -1.41 9.03
CA ALA A 103 -18.51 -1.30 7.58
C ALA A 103 -17.48 -2.27 6.97
N ILE A 104 -16.28 -2.36 7.57
CA ILE A 104 -15.21 -3.27 7.14
C ILE A 104 -15.69 -4.72 7.16
N TYR A 105 -16.28 -5.17 8.28
CA TYR A 105 -16.83 -6.50 8.42
C TYR A 105 -17.89 -6.81 7.37
N GLN A 106 -18.82 -5.86 7.13
CA GLN A 106 -19.87 -6.04 6.15
C GLN A 106 -19.32 -6.15 4.72
N LEU A 107 -18.39 -5.27 4.31
CA LEU A 107 -17.78 -5.31 2.98
C LEU A 107 -17.06 -6.64 2.72
N VAL A 108 -16.30 -7.12 3.69
CA VAL A 108 -15.62 -8.42 3.59
C VAL A 108 -16.63 -9.57 3.50
N SER A 109 -17.72 -9.52 4.28
CA SER A 109 -18.81 -10.52 4.21
C SER A 109 -19.49 -10.56 2.85
N GLU A 110 -19.47 -9.46 2.11
CA GLU A 110 -19.95 -9.35 0.72
C GLU A 110 -18.90 -9.80 -0.32
N GLY A 111 -17.71 -10.23 0.10
CA GLY A 111 -16.63 -10.67 -0.79
C GLY A 111 -15.83 -9.52 -1.42
N ILE A 112 -15.94 -8.30 -0.88
CA ILE A 112 -15.17 -7.14 -1.32
C ILE A 112 -13.81 -7.14 -0.64
N SER A 113 -12.73 -7.04 -1.42
CA SER A 113 -11.38 -6.86 -0.87
C SER A 113 -11.28 -5.48 -0.22
N VAL A 114 -10.74 -5.43 1.01
CA VAL A 114 -10.54 -4.19 1.73
C VAL A 114 -9.07 -3.95 2.07
N ASN A 115 -8.70 -2.67 2.17
CA ASN A 115 -7.46 -2.20 2.75
C ASN A 115 -7.81 -1.26 3.91
N VAL A 116 -7.78 -1.78 5.14
CA VAL A 116 -8.04 -0.95 6.33
C VAL A 116 -6.84 -0.06 6.59
N THR A 117 -7.06 1.24 6.66
CA THR A 117 -5.97 2.23 6.65
C THR A 117 -6.00 3.21 7.82
N ALA A 118 -5.00 4.10 7.86
CA ALA A 118 -4.80 5.11 8.90
C ALA A 118 -4.60 4.52 10.30
N MET A 119 -4.02 3.34 10.40
CA MET A 119 -3.76 2.70 11.70
C MET A 119 -2.40 3.12 12.27
N MET A 120 -2.42 3.49 13.56
CA MET A 120 -1.25 3.97 14.30
C MET A 120 -0.88 3.04 15.46
N THR A 121 -1.74 2.09 15.83
CA THR A 121 -1.51 1.23 16.99
C THR A 121 -1.67 -0.26 16.66
N PHE A 122 -0.99 -1.10 17.42
CA PHE A 122 -1.16 -2.54 17.37
C PHE A 122 -2.62 -2.97 17.58
N ASN A 123 -3.32 -2.36 18.57
CA ASN A 123 -4.72 -2.70 18.87
C ASN A 123 -5.66 -2.40 17.69
N GLN A 124 -5.51 -1.27 17.01
CA GLN A 124 -6.28 -0.97 15.80
C GLN A 124 -6.08 -2.06 14.73
N ALA A 125 -4.84 -2.49 14.51
CA ALA A 125 -4.51 -3.47 13.49
C ALA A 125 -5.06 -4.87 13.80
N ILE A 126 -4.99 -5.35 15.05
CA ILE A 126 -5.57 -6.65 15.43
C ILE A 126 -7.10 -6.64 15.37
N PHE A 127 -7.76 -5.54 15.73
CA PHE A 127 -9.21 -5.44 15.61
C PHE A 127 -9.65 -5.41 14.14
N ALA A 128 -8.92 -4.70 13.27
CA ALA A 128 -9.16 -4.74 11.84
C ALA A 128 -8.98 -6.17 11.28
N ALA A 129 -7.90 -6.86 11.64
CA ALA A 129 -7.66 -8.24 11.22
C ALA A 129 -8.77 -9.19 11.70
N LYS A 130 -9.24 -9.05 12.94
CA LYS A 130 -10.37 -9.84 13.47
C LYS A 130 -11.66 -9.59 12.71
N ALA A 131 -12.00 -8.33 12.41
CA ALA A 131 -13.20 -8.00 11.66
C ALA A 131 -13.14 -8.54 10.21
N ILE A 132 -11.97 -8.44 9.56
CA ILE A 132 -11.73 -9.01 8.24
C ILE A 132 -11.90 -10.54 8.30
N ASN A 133 -11.25 -11.22 9.23
CA ASN A 133 -11.33 -12.68 9.34
C ASN A 133 -12.78 -13.16 9.55
N ALA A 134 -13.50 -12.52 10.47
CA ALA A 134 -14.91 -12.84 10.71
C ALA A 134 -15.78 -12.61 9.47
N GLY A 135 -15.50 -11.57 8.65
CA GLY A 135 -16.18 -11.35 7.37
C GLY A 135 -15.86 -12.44 6.34
N MET A 136 -14.60 -12.87 6.26
CA MET A 136 -14.17 -13.97 5.36
C MET A 136 -14.84 -15.31 5.69
N GLU A 137 -15.16 -15.58 6.94
CA GLU A 137 -15.88 -16.78 7.36
C GLU A 137 -17.33 -16.82 6.84
N ARG A 138 -17.90 -15.66 6.51
CA ARG A 138 -19.29 -15.54 6.00
C ARG A 138 -19.39 -15.60 4.48
N THR A 139 -18.29 -15.41 3.77
CA THR A 139 -18.28 -15.44 2.31
C THR A 139 -17.53 -16.67 1.78
N LYS A 140 -17.91 -17.15 0.61
CA LYS A 140 -17.16 -18.19 -0.12
C LYS A 140 -16.04 -17.59 -0.99
N VAL A 141 -16.01 -16.26 -1.12
CA VAL A 141 -15.03 -15.53 -1.94
C VAL A 141 -13.73 -15.42 -1.14
N LYS A 142 -12.66 -15.98 -1.68
CA LYS A 142 -11.32 -15.86 -1.10
C LYS A 142 -10.57 -14.75 -1.81
N LYS A 143 -10.41 -13.62 -1.15
CA LYS A 143 -9.59 -12.49 -1.60
C LYS A 143 -8.53 -12.18 -0.54
N THR A 144 -7.42 -11.59 -0.96
CA THR A 144 -6.46 -10.98 -0.05
C THR A 144 -7.01 -9.66 0.44
N HIS A 145 -6.85 -9.41 1.73
CA HIS A 145 -7.20 -8.15 2.39
C HIS A 145 -5.94 -7.52 2.96
N PHE A 146 -5.98 -6.22 3.19
CA PHE A 146 -4.82 -5.48 3.65
C PHE A 146 -5.12 -4.69 4.91
N ILE A 147 -4.11 -4.56 5.76
CA ILE A 147 -4.09 -3.68 6.93
C ILE A 147 -2.90 -2.75 6.80
N SER A 148 -3.17 -1.45 6.65
CA SER A 148 -2.16 -0.42 6.42
C SER A 148 -1.78 0.30 7.71
N VAL A 149 -0.57 0.02 8.22
CA VAL A 149 0.03 0.67 9.38
C VAL A 149 0.87 1.85 8.91
N PHE A 150 0.61 3.04 9.45
CA PHE A 150 1.30 4.26 9.08
C PHE A 150 2.59 4.43 9.90
N ALA A 151 3.56 3.56 9.64
CA ALA A 151 4.82 3.50 10.39
C ALA A 151 5.59 4.84 10.41
N GLY A 152 5.50 5.65 9.33
CA GLY A 152 6.10 6.98 9.31
C GLY A 152 5.51 7.92 10.36
N ARG A 153 4.19 7.94 10.54
CA ARG A 153 3.54 8.76 11.56
C ARG A 153 3.80 8.24 12.97
N ILE A 154 3.79 6.91 13.17
CA ILE A 154 4.19 6.32 14.45
C ILE A 154 5.61 6.71 14.80
N SER A 155 6.51 6.67 13.83
CA SER A 155 7.92 7.03 14.03
C SER A 155 8.12 8.51 14.38
N GLU A 156 7.31 9.42 13.81
CA GLU A 156 7.34 10.85 14.14
C GLU A 156 6.83 11.13 15.55
N GLU A 157 5.82 10.41 16.02
CA GLU A 157 5.19 10.62 17.31
C GLU A 157 5.90 9.88 18.45
N HIS A 158 6.36 8.65 18.18
CA HIS A 158 6.84 7.72 19.22
C HIS A 158 8.23 7.14 18.95
N GLY A 159 8.92 7.58 17.89
CA GLY A 159 10.23 7.08 17.48
C GLY A 159 10.19 5.84 16.58
N VAL A 160 11.30 5.61 15.91
CA VAL A 160 11.49 4.53 14.93
C VAL A 160 11.33 3.15 15.56
N GLU A 161 11.86 2.96 16.76
CA GLU A 161 11.80 1.68 17.48
C GLU A 161 10.36 1.25 17.74
N GLN A 162 9.48 2.19 18.11
CA GLN A 162 8.06 1.89 18.32
C GLN A 162 7.38 1.47 17.03
N SER A 163 7.66 2.12 15.90
CA SER A 163 7.09 1.73 14.62
C SER A 163 7.53 0.33 14.19
N GLN A 164 8.81 0.00 14.37
CA GLN A 164 9.33 -1.35 14.08
C GLN A 164 8.72 -2.41 15.00
N LYS A 165 8.57 -2.09 16.29
CA LYS A 165 7.95 -2.97 17.27
C LYS A 165 6.52 -3.32 16.88
N VAL A 166 5.69 -2.32 16.57
CA VAL A 166 4.29 -2.53 16.14
C VAL A 166 4.21 -3.44 14.93
N LEU A 167 5.04 -3.20 13.90
CA LEU A 167 5.02 -4.02 12.69
C LEU A 167 5.45 -5.46 12.95
N LYS A 168 6.52 -5.66 13.72
CA LYS A 168 7.08 -6.98 14.04
C LYS A 168 6.11 -7.80 14.89
N GLU A 169 5.55 -7.20 15.93
CA GLU A 169 4.57 -7.86 16.81
C GLU A 169 3.29 -8.19 16.05
N LEU A 170 2.80 -7.29 15.19
CA LEU A 170 1.63 -7.53 14.36
C LEU A 170 1.85 -8.71 13.39
N ARG A 171 3.03 -8.78 12.76
CA ARG A 171 3.37 -9.91 11.89
C ARG A 171 3.37 -11.22 12.66
N GLN A 172 4.03 -11.26 13.82
CA GLN A 172 4.06 -12.44 14.68
C GLN A 172 2.66 -12.87 15.14
N TRP A 173 1.80 -11.90 15.45
CA TRP A 173 0.44 -12.15 15.86
C TRP A 173 -0.41 -12.74 14.73
N LEU A 174 -0.31 -12.21 13.50
CA LEU A 174 -1.00 -12.75 12.34
C LEU A 174 -0.56 -14.19 12.03
N ASP A 175 0.74 -14.45 12.09
CA ASP A 175 1.31 -15.78 11.86
C ASP A 175 0.86 -16.78 12.94
N PHE A 176 0.87 -16.37 14.22
CA PHE A 176 0.46 -17.20 15.34
C PHE A 176 -1.00 -17.63 15.27
N TYR A 177 -1.89 -16.75 14.82
CA TYR A 177 -3.32 -17.02 14.68
C TYR A 177 -3.72 -17.46 13.26
N ASP A 178 -2.77 -17.72 12.36
CA ASP A 178 -2.95 -18.25 11.01
C ASP A 178 -3.86 -17.40 10.09
N PHE A 179 -3.73 -16.06 10.16
CA PHE A 179 -4.48 -15.13 9.30
C PHE A 179 -3.88 -15.01 7.90
N LYS A 180 -3.98 -16.09 7.08
CA LYS A 180 -3.27 -16.25 5.80
C LYS A 180 -3.63 -15.27 4.70
N ASN A 181 -4.82 -14.69 4.72
CA ASN A 181 -5.32 -13.82 3.65
C ASN A 181 -5.33 -12.34 4.06
N ILE A 182 -4.55 -11.98 5.09
CA ILE A 182 -4.41 -10.61 5.58
C ILE A 182 -2.95 -10.22 5.49
N GLU A 183 -2.65 -9.20 4.68
CA GLU A 183 -1.29 -8.71 4.48
C GLU A 183 -1.09 -7.32 5.11
N ILE A 184 0.02 -7.14 5.80
CA ILE A 184 0.42 -5.84 6.38
C ILE A 184 1.03 -4.98 5.28
N ILE A 185 0.47 -3.79 5.07
CA ILE A 185 1.07 -2.73 4.27
C ILE A 185 1.69 -1.70 5.22
N VAL A 186 2.94 -1.37 5.02
CA VAL A 186 3.57 -0.22 5.66
C VAL A 186 3.32 1.01 4.82
N GLY A 187 2.60 1.96 5.39
CA GLY A 187 2.33 3.26 4.77
C GLY A 187 3.12 4.40 5.41
N SER A 188 3.00 5.59 4.81
CA SER A 188 3.70 6.80 5.26
C SER A 188 5.24 6.69 5.17
N VAL A 189 5.75 6.03 4.12
CA VAL A 189 7.17 5.93 3.80
C VAL A 189 7.64 7.25 3.20
N ARG A 190 8.68 7.89 3.77
CA ARG A 190 9.07 9.27 3.42
C ARG A 190 10.51 9.44 2.92
N ASN A 191 11.38 8.51 3.23
CA ASN A 191 12.79 8.57 2.88
C ASN A 191 13.39 7.17 2.68
N PRO A 192 14.61 7.05 2.13
CA PRO A 192 15.29 5.76 1.94
C PRO A 192 15.54 4.98 3.22
N GLU A 193 15.81 5.66 4.33
CA GLU A 193 16.05 5.05 5.63
C GLU A 193 14.80 4.32 6.12
N ASN A 194 13.61 4.88 5.87
CA ASN A 194 12.34 4.22 6.15
C ASN A 194 12.19 2.92 5.36
N VAL A 195 12.57 2.92 4.07
CA VAL A 195 12.52 1.71 3.23
C VAL A 195 13.43 0.63 3.81
N GLU A 196 14.66 0.97 4.16
CA GLU A 196 15.60 0.03 4.76
C GLU A 196 15.09 -0.53 6.09
N LEU A 197 14.66 0.32 7.02
CA LEU A 197 14.22 -0.07 8.35
C LEU A 197 13.00 -0.96 8.32
N TRP A 198 11.98 -0.58 7.57
CA TRP A 198 10.71 -1.31 7.58
C TRP A 198 10.71 -2.54 6.66
N SER A 199 11.61 -2.61 5.68
CA SER A 199 11.83 -3.85 4.93
C SER A 199 12.26 -5.01 5.82
N LYS A 200 12.90 -4.72 6.95
CA LYS A 200 13.39 -5.68 7.96
C LYS A 200 12.39 -5.94 9.09
N SER A 201 11.21 -5.30 9.09
CA SER A 201 10.22 -5.39 10.17
C SER A 201 9.32 -6.63 10.10
N GLY A 202 9.40 -7.41 9.01
CA GLY A 202 8.53 -8.57 8.77
C GLY A 202 7.18 -8.24 8.12
N ALA A 203 6.90 -6.97 7.79
CA ALA A 203 5.72 -6.60 7.02
C ALA A 203 5.71 -7.25 5.63
N HIS A 204 4.52 -7.50 5.09
CA HIS A 204 4.37 -8.16 3.79
C HIS A 204 4.68 -7.21 2.63
N ILE A 205 4.30 -5.93 2.77
CA ILE A 205 4.29 -4.92 1.71
C ILE A 205 4.80 -3.59 2.25
N LEU A 206 5.65 -2.90 1.46
CA LEU A 206 5.89 -1.47 1.61
C LEU A 206 5.23 -0.72 0.47
N THR A 207 4.40 0.29 0.77
CA THR A 207 3.92 1.22 -0.26
C THR A 207 4.80 2.46 -0.25
N ILE A 208 5.46 2.72 -1.38
CA ILE A 208 6.57 3.67 -1.47
C ILE A 208 6.25 4.72 -2.55
N PRO A 209 6.30 6.03 -2.20
CA PRO A 209 6.18 7.10 -3.18
C PRO A 209 7.31 7.06 -4.23
N PRO A 210 7.02 7.35 -5.52
CA PRO A 210 8.00 7.39 -6.60
C PRO A 210 9.26 8.19 -6.28
N ALA A 211 9.11 9.35 -5.65
CA ALA A 211 10.23 10.21 -5.26
C ALA A 211 11.17 9.55 -4.23
N VAL A 212 10.65 8.68 -3.37
CA VAL A 212 11.45 7.91 -2.41
C VAL A 212 12.17 6.78 -3.11
N ILE A 213 11.49 6.04 -4.00
CA ILE A 213 12.12 4.98 -4.80
C ILE A 213 13.29 5.53 -5.59
N ALA A 214 13.13 6.69 -6.23
CA ALA A 214 14.18 7.35 -6.98
C ALA A 214 15.41 7.65 -6.10
N LYS A 215 15.20 8.13 -4.88
CA LYS A 215 16.29 8.39 -3.92
C LYS A 215 17.01 7.12 -3.47
N CYS A 216 16.29 6.00 -3.33
CA CYS A 216 16.90 4.71 -2.96
C CYS A 216 17.92 4.20 -4.00
N GLN A 217 17.86 4.68 -5.26
CA GLN A 217 18.80 4.30 -6.32
C GLN A 217 20.09 5.12 -6.31
N ILE A 218 20.16 6.20 -5.53
CA ILE A 218 21.27 7.15 -5.60
C ILE A 218 22.38 6.73 -4.62
N SER A 219 23.57 6.46 -5.16
CA SER A 219 24.79 6.27 -4.41
C SER A 219 25.98 6.87 -5.18
N ALA A 220 26.66 7.82 -4.58
CA ALA A 220 27.87 8.43 -5.17
C ALA A 220 28.93 7.35 -5.45
N ARG A 221 29.14 6.45 -4.50
CA ARG A 221 30.13 5.38 -4.64
C ARG A 221 29.78 4.39 -5.76
N THR A 222 28.51 4.05 -5.94
CA THR A 222 28.05 3.23 -7.07
C THR A 222 28.37 3.90 -8.40
N LYS A 223 28.08 5.21 -8.51
CA LYS A 223 28.38 5.98 -9.73
C LYS A 223 29.88 5.98 -10.05
N GLU A 224 30.73 6.26 -9.07
CA GLU A 224 32.19 6.23 -9.21
C GLU A 224 32.67 4.85 -9.68
N THR A 225 32.17 3.78 -9.04
CA THR A 225 32.54 2.40 -9.38
C THR A 225 32.14 2.03 -10.81
N VAL A 226 30.93 2.43 -11.25
CA VAL A 226 30.48 2.19 -12.63
C VAL A 226 31.37 2.93 -13.64
N VAL A 227 31.75 4.19 -13.36
CA VAL A 227 32.67 4.95 -14.21
C VAL A 227 34.04 4.26 -14.28
N GLN A 228 34.57 3.79 -13.18
CA GLN A 228 35.83 3.03 -13.13
C GLN A 228 35.75 1.77 -14.00
N PHE A 229 34.70 0.96 -13.85
CA PHE A 229 34.51 -0.28 -14.62
C PHE A 229 34.44 -0.02 -16.12
N LEU A 230 33.73 1.03 -16.54
CA LEU A 230 33.62 1.39 -17.96
C LEU A 230 34.98 1.86 -18.55
N ASN A 231 35.75 2.61 -17.77
CA ASN A 231 37.10 3.04 -18.18
C ASN A 231 38.06 1.85 -18.31
N ASP A 232 38.02 0.92 -17.35
CA ASP A 232 38.87 -0.26 -17.38
C ASP A 232 38.50 -1.22 -18.53
N ALA A 233 37.19 -1.39 -18.78
CA ALA A 233 36.70 -2.15 -19.96
C ALA A 233 37.20 -1.54 -21.28
N SER A 234 37.13 -0.22 -21.42
CA SER A 234 37.63 0.49 -22.62
C SER A 234 39.11 0.27 -22.84
N LYS A 235 39.94 0.30 -21.77
CA LYS A 235 41.41 0.02 -21.88
C LYS A 235 41.65 -1.44 -22.24
N ALA A 236 40.93 -2.39 -21.65
CA ALA A 236 41.09 -3.82 -21.94
C ALA A 236 40.77 -4.13 -23.41
N LEU A 237 39.72 -3.51 -23.99
CA LEU A 237 39.34 -3.71 -25.39
C LEU A 237 40.33 -3.05 -26.41
N GLN A 238 41.14 -2.09 -25.96
CA GLN A 238 42.19 -1.47 -26.83
C GLN A 238 43.51 -2.23 -26.83
N GLN A 239 43.68 -3.23 -25.93
CA GLN A 239 44.89 -4.05 -25.82
C GLN A 239 44.82 -5.35 -26.64
N ILE A 240 43.75 -5.56 -27.41
CA ILE A 240 43.56 -6.64 -28.36
C ILE A 240 43.84 -6.11 -29.79
#